data_c1c5d9e8a31f9aace5a593b5a7d90157
#
_entry.id   c1c5d9e8a31f9aace5a593b5a7d90157
#
_cell.length_a   1.000
_cell.length_b   1.000
_cell.length_c   1.000
_cell.angle_alpha   90.00
_cell.angle_beta   90.00
_cell.angle_gamma   90.00
#
_symmetry.space_group_name_H-M   'P 1'
#
loop_
_entity.id
_entity.type
_entity.pdbx_description
1 polymer ?
#
loop_
_entity_poly.entity_id
_entity_poly.type
_entity_poly.pdbx_seq_one_letter_code
_entity_poly.pdbx_strand_id
1 'polypeptide(L)'
;MIGQVIALGYRVAVHTAGIYPQKLESALPKLSWVGMDIKTEAQGYDALTGRAASAQPVWRCLDSLLESQVPFECRTTWSPEWLSESALIDLAQGLSRKGVRKYAVQRYRSPAHRVVDTELSAQSMQTLNGLFEQFSYR
;
A
#
# COMPACT_ATOMS: atom_id res chain seq x y z
N MET A 1 -14.92 14.70 -12.51
CA MET A 1 -13.80 14.32 -13.40
C MET A 1 -13.76 12.82 -13.71
N ILE A 2 -13.72 11.95 -12.70
CA ILE A 2 -13.69 10.49 -12.94
C ILE A 2 -14.89 10.01 -13.78
N GLY A 3 -16.09 10.46 -13.44
CA GLY A 3 -17.30 10.09 -14.19
C GLY A 3 -17.27 10.52 -15.64
N GLN A 4 -16.68 11.69 -15.93
CA GLN A 4 -16.54 12.17 -17.30
C GLN A 4 -15.55 11.33 -18.10
N VAL A 5 -14.44 10.91 -17.48
CA VAL A 5 -13.44 10.05 -18.12
C VAL A 5 -14.06 8.70 -18.48
N ILE A 6 -14.85 8.11 -17.58
CA ILE A 6 -15.53 6.84 -17.82
C ILE A 6 -16.57 6.99 -18.95
N ALA A 7 -17.32 8.09 -18.97
CA ALA A 7 -18.30 8.36 -20.02
C ALA A 7 -17.67 8.43 -21.41
N LEU A 8 -16.37 8.78 -21.50
CA LEU A 8 -15.61 8.78 -22.76
C LEU A 8 -15.03 7.40 -23.09
N GLY A 9 -15.34 6.36 -22.31
CA GLY A 9 -14.89 5.00 -22.57
C GLY A 9 -13.52 4.65 -22.00
N TYR A 10 -12.93 5.50 -21.17
CA TYR A 10 -11.63 5.23 -20.55
C TYR A 10 -11.79 4.48 -19.23
N ARG A 11 -10.82 3.61 -18.94
CA ARG A 11 -10.70 2.98 -17.64
C ARG A 11 -9.92 3.91 -16.71
N VAL A 12 -10.32 3.96 -15.44
CA VAL A 12 -9.69 4.84 -14.46
C VAL A 12 -8.99 4.02 -13.36
N ALA A 13 -7.69 4.26 -13.24
CA ALA A 13 -6.87 3.73 -12.16
C ALA A 13 -6.47 4.87 -11.23
N VAL A 14 -6.40 4.60 -9.93
CA VAL A 14 -6.07 5.61 -8.92
C VAL A 14 -4.98 5.07 -7.99
N HIS A 15 -4.05 5.95 -7.63
CA HIS A 15 -3.11 5.72 -6.53
C HIS A 15 -3.56 6.53 -5.32
N THR A 16 -3.59 5.92 -4.15
CA THR A 16 -4.04 6.58 -2.93
C THR A 16 -3.16 6.23 -1.73
N ALA A 17 -2.99 7.19 -0.83
CA ALA A 17 -2.36 6.97 0.48
C ALA A 17 -3.38 6.62 1.56
N GLY A 18 -4.68 6.51 1.20
CA GLY A 18 -5.73 6.10 2.13
C GLY A 18 -6.11 7.17 3.14
N ILE A 19 -5.96 8.46 2.81
CA ILE A 19 -6.24 9.56 3.74
C ILE A 19 -7.73 9.91 3.76
N TYR A 20 -8.45 9.69 2.66
CA TYR A 20 -9.84 10.10 2.49
C TYR A 20 -10.73 8.91 2.14
N PRO A 21 -11.12 8.09 3.15
CA PRO A 21 -11.89 6.87 2.88
C PRO A 21 -13.25 7.14 2.24
N GLN A 22 -13.95 8.20 2.63
CA GLN A 22 -15.25 8.53 2.03
C GLN A 22 -15.15 8.87 0.55
N LYS A 23 -14.10 9.59 0.16
CA LYS A 23 -13.84 9.91 -1.25
C LYS A 23 -13.52 8.66 -2.06
N LEU A 24 -12.72 7.77 -1.49
CA LEU A 24 -12.41 6.50 -2.13
C LEU A 24 -13.67 5.65 -2.29
N GLU A 25 -14.44 5.49 -1.22
CA GLU A 25 -15.67 4.69 -1.24
C GLU A 25 -16.65 5.18 -2.30
N SER A 26 -16.79 6.51 -2.45
CA SER A 26 -17.65 7.11 -3.47
C SER A 26 -17.15 6.87 -4.88
N ALA A 27 -15.83 6.78 -5.07
CA ALA A 27 -15.22 6.60 -6.38
C ALA A 27 -15.14 5.13 -6.81
N LEU A 28 -15.12 4.18 -5.87
CA LEU A 28 -14.88 2.75 -6.15
C LEU A 28 -15.73 2.19 -7.29
N PRO A 29 -17.04 2.47 -7.40
CA PRO A 29 -17.83 1.91 -8.51
C PRO A 29 -17.36 2.38 -9.90
N LYS A 30 -16.58 3.44 -9.95
CA LYS A 30 -16.10 4.04 -11.22
C LYS A 30 -14.65 3.69 -11.52
N LEU A 31 -13.97 2.96 -10.61
CA LEU A 31 -12.55 2.65 -10.74
C LEU A 31 -12.36 1.26 -11.34
N SER A 32 -11.33 1.13 -12.18
CA SER A 32 -10.92 -0.15 -12.76
C SER A 32 -9.76 -0.79 -11.98
N TRP A 33 -9.02 0.01 -11.21
CA TRP A 33 -7.87 -0.45 -10.43
C TRP A 33 -7.46 0.59 -9.39
N VAL A 34 -6.95 0.12 -8.25
CA VAL A 34 -6.44 0.99 -7.19
C VAL A 34 -5.06 0.51 -6.75
N GLY A 35 -4.11 1.44 -6.67
CA GLY A 35 -2.83 1.24 -6.00
C GLY A 35 -2.89 1.93 -4.64
N MET A 36 -2.74 1.18 -3.56
CA MET A 36 -2.82 1.74 -2.22
C MET A 36 -1.48 1.73 -1.53
N ASP A 37 -1.01 2.91 -1.12
CA ASP A 37 0.24 3.09 -0.41
C ASP A 37 0.03 2.86 1.08
N ILE A 38 0.70 1.83 1.62
CA ILE A 38 0.74 1.53 3.06
C ILE A 38 2.14 1.84 3.55
N LYS A 39 2.27 2.84 4.42
CA LYS A 39 3.58 3.37 4.82
C LYS A 39 4.25 2.53 5.90
N THR A 40 3.48 2.05 6.85
CA THR A 40 3.96 1.29 8.00
C THR A 40 2.81 0.55 8.65
N GLU A 41 3.09 -0.23 9.69
CA GLU A 41 2.07 -0.84 10.52
C GLU A 41 1.24 0.22 11.28
N ALA A 42 0.06 -0.17 11.78
CA ALA A 42 -0.88 0.77 12.39
C ALA A 42 -0.25 1.60 13.52
N GLN A 43 0.55 0.95 14.36
CA GLN A 43 1.19 1.62 15.52
C GLN A 43 2.23 2.66 15.11
N GLY A 44 2.82 2.54 13.92
CA GLY A 44 3.86 3.44 13.45
C GLY A 44 3.36 4.66 12.69
N TYR A 45 2.07 4.69 12.31
CA TYR A 45 1.56 5.74 11.45
C TYR A 45 1.62 7.13 12.08
N ASP A 46 1.22 7.26 13.32
CA ASP A 46 1.20 8.57 14.00
C ASP A 46 2.59 9.17 14.09
N ALA A 47 3.59 8.35 14.40
CA ALA A 47 4.98 8.80 14.46
C ALA A 47 5.52 9.18 13.07
N LEU A 48 5.17 8.40 12.04
CA LEU A 48 5.67 8.62 10.68
C LEU A 48 5.05 9.85 10.03
N THR A 49 3.75 10.06 10.20
CA THR A 49 3.02 11.14 9.55
C THR A 49 2.98 12.42 10.36
N GLY A 50 3.27 12.37 11.66
CA GLY A 50 3.14 13.49 12.57
C GLY A 50 1.69 13.85 12.90
N ARG A 51 0.73 12.99 12.60
CA ARG A 51 -0.70 13.20 12.86
C ARG A 51 -1.26 12.11 13.74
N ALA A 52 -2.10 12.49 14.72
CA ALA A 52 -2.78 11.54 15.58
C ALA A 52 -3.82 10.74 14.77
N ALA A 53 -3.97 9.46 15.11
CA ALA A 53 -4.95 8.54 14.52
C ALA A 53 -4.86 8.42 12.99
N SER A 54 -3.67 8.61 12.41
CA SER A 54 -3.48 8.61 10.96
C SER A 54 -3.62 7.22 10.32
N ALA A 55 -3.55 6.15 11.11
CA ALA A 55 -3.74 4.80 10.60
C ALA A 55 -5.22 4.47 10.32
N GLN A 56 -6.14 5.03 11.07
CA GLN A 56 -7.57 4.70 10.96
C GLN A 56 -8.13 4.89 9.55
N PRO A 57 -7.95 6.06 8.91
CA PRO A 57 -8.46 6.24 7.54
C PRO A 57 -7.80 5.29 6.55
N VAL A 58 -6.52 4.99 6.72
CA VAL A 58 -5.79 4.04 5.85
C VAL A 58 -6.41 2.65 5.93
N TRP A 59 -6.63 2.14 7.14
CA TRP A 59 -7.21 0.81 7.33
C TRP A 59 -8.66 0.75 6.89
N ARG A 60 -9.42 1.83 7.06
CA ARG A 60 -10.79 1.92 6.53
C ARG A 60 -10.80 1.87 5.00
N CYS A 61 -9.89 2.56 4.34
CA CYS A 61 -9.74 2.48 2.88
C CYS A 61 -9.42 1.05 2.44
N LEU A 62 -8.51 0.38 3.14
CA LEU A 62 -8.16 -1.00 2.84
C LEU A 62 -9.36 -1.94 2.99
N ASP A 63 -10.11 -1.81 4.08
CA ASP A 63 -11.30 -2.62 4.29
C ASP A 63 -12.34 -2.40 3.18
N SER A 64 -12.53 -1.17 2.74
CA SER A 64 -13.42 -0.84 1.63
C SER A 64 -12.97 -1.48 0.32
N LEU A 65 -11.66 -1.48 0.06
CA LEU A 65 -11.09 -2.16 -1.12
C LEU A 65 -11.31 -3.67 -1.06
N LEU A 66 -11.09 -4.28 0.10
CA LEU A 66 -11.28 -5.72 0.29
C LEU A 66 -12.74 -6.15 0.08
N GLU A 67 -13.70 -5.29 0.46
CA GLU A 67 -15.13 -5.54 0.27
C GLU A 67 -15.60 -5.26 -1.15
N SER A 68 -14.82 -4.48 -1.92
CA SER A 68 -15.18 -4.09 -3.28
C SER A 68 -14.81 -5.18 -4.29
N GLN A 69 -15.33 -5.05 -5.52
CA GLN A 69 -14.93 -5.90 -6.65
C GLN A 69 -13.78 -5.29 -7.45
N VAL A 70 -13.26 -4.15 -7.04
CA VAL A 70 -12.20 -3.45 -7.76
C VAL A 70 -10.85 -4.13 -7.50
N PRO A 71 -10.11 -4.51 -8.54
CA PRO A 71 -8.74 -5.02 -8.36
C PRO A 71 -7.85 -3.95 -7.75
N PHE A 72 -6.98 -4.36 -6.82
CA PHE A 72 -6.06 -3.43 -6.20
C PHE A 72 -4.74 -4.10 -5.81
N GLU A 73 -3.73 -3.28 -5.61
CA GLU A 73 -2.42 -3.67 -5.12
C GLU A 73 -2.06 -2.76 -3.95
N CYS A 74 -1.58 -3.34 -2.86
CA CYS A 74 -0.95 -2.56 -1.79
C CYS A 74 0.54 -2.41 -2.07
N ARG A 75 1.10 -1.27 -1.71
CA ARG A 75 2.52 -0.96 -1.91
C ARG A 75 3.09 -0.28 -0.69
N THR A 76 4.35 -0.57 -0.40
CA THR A 76 5.10 0.10 0.67
C THR A 76 6.44 0.55 0.10
N THR A 77 6.73 1.85 0.19
CA THR A 77 8.07 2.36 -0.06
C THR A 77 8.89 2.14 1.20
N TRP A 78 9.99 1.39 1.07
CA TRP A 78 10.75 0.90 2.21
C TRP A 78 12.18 1.39 2.22
N SER A 79 12.62 1.76 3.43
CA SER A 79 14.03 1.95 3.78
C SER A 79 14.23 1.48 5.21
N PRO A 80 15.35 0.80 5.52
CA PRO A 80 15.63 0.40 6.89
C PRO A 80 15.82 1.57 7.85
N GLU A 81 15.95 2.79 7.32
CA GLU A 81 16.09 4.00 8.13
C GLU A 81 14.83 4.35 8.91
N TRP A 82 13.63 3.99 8.41
CA TRP A 82 12.38 4.28 9.12
C TRP A 82 11.53 3.06 9.43
N LEU A 83 11.81 1.92 8.83
CA LEU A 83 11.07 0.70 9.06
C LEU A 83 12.06 -0.47 9.00
N SER A 84 12.21 -1.20 10.10
CA SER A 84 13.09 -2.36 10.12
C SER A 84 12.57 -3.45 9.18
N GLU A 85 13.46 -4.32 8.74
CA GLU A 85 13.06 -5.46 7.91
C GLU A 85 12.05 -6.34 8.64
N SER A 86 12.23 -6.54 9.95
CA SER A 86 11.30 -7.29 10.79
C SER A 86 9.92 -6.64 10.84
N ALA A 87 9.86 -5.31 10.99
CA ALA A 87 8.59 -4.57 10.99
C ALA A 87 7.91 -4.61 9.62
N LEU A 88 8.69 -4.59 8.54
CA LEU A 88 8.15 -4.77 7.19
C LEU A 88 7.49 -6.14 7.04
N ILE A 89 8.12 -7.19 7.53
CA ILE A 89 7.54 -8.54 7.50
C ILE A 89 6.27 -8.61 8.34
N ASP A 90 6.24 -7.99 9.52
CA ASP A 90 5.04 -7.95 10.37
C ASP A 90 3.90 -7.22 9.64
N LEU A 91 4.19 -6.11 8.99
CA LEU A 91 3.22 -5.38 8.17
C LEU A 91 2.67 -6.28 7.05
N ALA A 92 3.54 -6.94 6.31
CA ALA A 92 3.16 -7.82 5.22
C ALA A 92 2.28 -8.98 5.71
N GLN A 93 2.63 -9.59 6.84
CA GLN A 93 1.83 -10.66 7.43
C GLN A 93 0.43 -10.16 7.81
N GLY A 94 0.34 -8.95 8.37
CA GLY A 94 -0.93 -8.31 8.69
C GLY A 94 -1.80 -8.08 7.45
N LEU A 95 -1.20 -7.60 6.37
CA LEU A 95 -1.91 -7.38 5.10
C LEU A 95 -2.39 -8.71 4.50
N SER A 96 -1.55 -9.73 4.53
CA SER A 96 -1.91 -11.06 4.03
C SER A 96 -3.07 -11.66 4.82
N ARG A 97 -3.06 -11.53 6.15
CA ARG A 97 -4.15 -12.01 7.00
C ARG A 97 -5.48 -11.29 6.74
N LYS A 98 -5.43 -10.03 6.33
CA LYS A 98 -6.63 -9.28 5.95
C LYS A 98 -7.21 -9.72 4.61
N GLY A 99 -6.42 -10.39 3.78
CA GLY A 99 -6.86 -10.86 2.48
C GLY A 99 -6.25 -10.13 1.30
N VAL A 100 -5.24 -9.30 1.51
CA VAL A 100 -4.50 -8.64 0.42
C VAL A 100 -3.77 -9.72 -0.37
N ARG A 101 -3.95 -9.74 -1.70
CA ARG A 101 -3.39 -10.75 -2.58
C ARG A 101 -2.18 -10.26 -3.36
N LYS A 102 -2.13 -8.97 -3.65
CA LYS A 102 -1.06 -8.35 -4.44
C LYS A 102 -0.35 -7.30 -3.61
N TYR A 103 0.95 -7.47 -3.45
CA TYR A 103 1.76 -6.57 -2.66
C TYR A 103 3.07 -6.27 -3.37
N ALA A 104 3.50 -5.02 -3.30
CA ALA A 104 4.80 -4.59 -3.81
C ALA A 104 5.53 -3.79 -2.74
N VAL A 105 6.80 -4.07 -2.58
CA VAL A 105 7.72 -3.24 -1.81
C VAL A 105 8.58 -2.48 -2.80
N GLN A 106 8.63 -1.17 -2.64
CA GLN A 106 9.41 -0.27 -3.50
C GLN A 106 10.62 0.22 -2.72
N ARG A 107 11.79 0.13 -3.34
CA ARG A 107 13.02 0.64 -2.74
C ARG A 107 12.97 2.16 -2.67
N TYR A 108 13.24 2.70 -1.49
CA TYR A 108 13.40 4.14 -1.34
C TYR A 108 14.63 4.60 -2.11
N ARG A 109 14.49 5.69 -2.83
CA ARG A 109 15.58 6.32 -3.57
C ARG A 109 15.78 7.73 -3.03
N SER A 110 16.93 7.95 -2.39
CA SER A 110 17.23 9.25 -1.81
C SER A 110 17.37 10.32 -2.90
N PRO A 111 16.65 11.45 -2.80
CA PRO A 111 16.77 12.53 -3.78
C PRO A 111 18.14 13.21 -3.75
N ALA A 112 18.91 13.05 -2.67
CA ALA A 112 20.25 13.61 -2.53
C ALA A 112 21.33 12.67 -3.08
N HIS A 113 20.98 11.64 -3.83
CA HIS A 113 21.89 10.61 -4.35
C HIS A 113 22.71 9.90 -3.25
N ARG A 114 22.22 9.95 -2.01
CA ARG A 114 22.83 9.22 -0.91
C ARG A 114 22.56 7.72 -1.08
N VAL A 115 23.61 6.92 -0.89
CA VAL A 115 23.47 5.46 -0.94
C VAL A 115 22.72 4.99 0.30
N VAL A 116 21.59 4.33 0.10
CA VAL A 116 20.81 3.68 1.16
C VAL A 116 20.74 2.19 0.85
N ASP A 117 21.11 1.36 1.83
CA ASP A 117 20.99 -0.08 1.67
C ASP A 117 19.51 -0.49 1.82
N THR A 118 18.91 -0.82 0.70
CA THR A 118 17.51 -1.27 0.64
C THR A 118 17.41 -2.74 0.22
N GLU A 119 18.46 -3.52 0.39
CA GLU A 119 18.43 -4.93 0.06
C GLU A 119 17.75 -5.73 1.19
N LEU A 120 16.77 -6.55 0.80
CA LEU A 120 16.11 -7.48 1.72
C LEU A 120 16.90 -8.77 1.78
N SER A 121 16.91 -9.41 2.96
CA SER A 121 17.52 -10.73 3.11
C SER A 121 16.80 -11.77 2.26
N ALA A 122 17.51 -12.86 1.92
CA ALA A 122 16.90 -13.96 1.18
C ALA A 122 15.72 -14.57 1.96
N GLN A 123 15.81 -14.64 3.28
CA GLN A 123 14.73 -15.15 4.13
C GLN A 123 13.50 -14.25 4.04
N SER A 124 13.66 -12.94 4.10
CA SER A 124 12.54 -12.00 3.98
C SER A 124 11.91 -12.08 2.59
N MET A 125 12.71 -12.16 1.54
CA MET A 125 12.18 -12.34 0.18
C MET A 125 11.36 -13.61 0.05
N GLN A 126 11.83 -14.71 0.63
CA GLN A 126 11.10 -15.98 0.60
C GLN A 126 9.78 -15.87 1.37
N THR A 127 9.79 -15.23 2.53
CA THR A 127 8.58 -15.01 3.34
C THR A 127 7.57 -14.18 2.57
N LEU A 128 8.00 -13.07 1.98
CA LEU A 128 7.11 -12.17 1.23
C LEU A 128 6.49 -12.86 0.01
N ASN A 129 7.30 -13.62 -0.73
CA ASN A 129 6.79 -14.39 -1.87
C ASN A 129 5.77 -15.45 -1.48
N GLY A 130 5.88 -16.00 -0.27
CA GLY A 130 4.95 -17.00 0.24
C GLY A 130 3.64 -16.43 0.79
N LEU A 131 3.59 -15.14 1.13
CA LEU A 131 2.42 -14.50 1.73
C LEU A 131 1.37 -14.06 0.72
N PHE A 132 1.77 -13.75 -0.51
CA PHE A 132 0.88 -13.12 -1.49
C PHE A 132 0.81 -13.95 -2.78
N GLU A 133 -0.31 -13.84 -3.49
CA GLU A 133 -0.45 -14.43 -4.82
C GLU A 133 0.54 -13.79 -5.80
N GLN A 134 0.72 -12.48 -5.70
CA GLN A 134 1.69 -11.73 -6.48
C GLN A 134 2.45 -10.80 -5.54
N PHE A 135 3.75 -10.98 -5.50
CA PHE A 135 4.65 -10.10 -4.77
C PHE A 135 5.74 -9.60 -5.71
N SER A 136 6.08 -8.32 -5.60
CA SER A 136 7.21 -7.75 -6.33
C SER A 136 8.03 -6.84 -5.42
N TYR A 137 9.33 -6.87 -5.63
CA TYR A 137 10.30 -5.99 -5.00
C TYR A 137 10.92 -5.12 -6.09
N ARG A 138 10.57 -3.86 -6.10
CA ARG A 138 10.91 -2.93 -7.19
C ARG A 138 11.99 -1.93 -6.83
#